data_d7ceed29fedaf1c124f0684c0c6e6dc7
#
_entry.id   d7ceed29fedaf1c124f0684c0c6e6dc7
#
_cell.length_a   1.000
_cell.length_b   1.000
_cell.length_c   1.000
_cell.angle_alpha   90.00
_cell.angle_beta   90.00
_cell.angle_gamma   90.00
#
_symmetry.space_group_name_H-M   'P 1'
#
loop_
_entity.id
_entity.type
_entity.pdbx_description
1 polymer ?
#
loop_
_entity_poly.entity_id
_entity_poly.type
_entity_poly.pdbx_seq_one_letter_code
_entity_poly.pdbx_strand_id
1 'polypeptide(L)'
;MKNLATKFENLTIQNDFIFKKVMSRKRICIHLLEELLQIKITDINYLEAEKSLEPEYTSRGIRLDIIVADDRNTHYNLEMQVKNNKNPDTKKHVLPKRTRYYQALLDIDLLQNSQEYDLLPPTYVIFICVFDFFAKGNYVYTFKKRCLEDLELELPDEATTIILNTQGTHGNISKDIKSFYD
;
A
#
# COMPACT_ATOMS: atom_id res chain seq x y z
N MET A 1 19.61 -28.44 -14.60
CA MET A 1 19.57 -27.06 -15.13
C MET A 1 18.25 -26.68 -15.82
N LYS A 2 17.46 -27.60 -16.39
CA LYS A 2 16.16 -27.29 -17.06
C LYS A 2 15.05 -26.77 -16.11
N ASN A 3 15.13 -27.02 -14.80
CA ASN A 3 14.04 -26.68 -13.83
C ASN A 3 14.10 -25.26 -13.26
N LEU A 4 15.19 -24.51 -13.46
CA LEU A 4 15.30 -23.12 -13.00
C LEU A 4 14.80 -22.13 -14.08
N ALA A 5 15.11 -22.37 -15.35
CA ALA A 5 14.67 -21.49 -16.45
C ALA A 5 13.13 -21.43 -16.55
N THR A 6 12.45 -22.59 -16.51
CA THR A 6 10.97 -22.68 -16.51
C THR A 6 10.30 -22.05 -15.27
N LYS A 7 11.02 -21.89 -14.15
CA LYS A 7 10.52 -21.21 -12.96
C LYS A 7 10.49 -19.69 -13.11
N PHE A 8 11.37 -19.12 -13.92
CA PHE A 8 11.44 -17.67 -14.17
C PHE A 8 10.46 -17.20 -15.26
N GLU A 9 10.14 -18.04 -16.24
CA GLU A 9 9.23 -17.71 -17.34
C GLU A 9 7.77 -17.48 -16.92
N ASN A 10 7.36 -17.94 -15.71
CA ASN A 10 6.01 -17.82 -15.17
C ASN A 10 5.89 -16.83 -14.00
N LEU A 11 6.92 -16.02 -13.74
CA LEU A 11 6.87 -15.01 -12.69
C LEU A 11 6.11 -13.78 -13.20
N THR A 12 5.00 -13.49 -12.55
CA THR A 12 4.20 -12.28 -12.79
C THR A 12 4.49 -11.21 -11.72
N ILE A 13 3.94 -10.03 -11.88
CA ILE A 13 4.01 -8.95 -10.88
C ILE A 13 3.43 -9.36 -9.51
N GLN A 14 2.62 -10.40 -9.46
CA GLN A 14 2.08 -10.97 -8.22
C GLN A 14 3.13 -11.69 -7.36
N ASN A 15 4.29 -11.98 -7.94
CA ASN A 15 5.42 -12.51 -7.19
C ASN A 15 6.09 -11.38 -6.40
N ASP A 16 6.28 -11.57 -5.10
CA ASP A 16 6.85 -10.60 -4.16
C ASP A 16 8.20 -10.03 -4.66
N PHE A 17 9.09 -10.90 -5.13
CA PHE A 17 10.39 -10.48 -5.66
C PHE A 17 10.25 -9.62 -6.93
N ILE A 18 9.37 -10.01 -7.87
CA ILE A 18 9.13 -9.25 -9.10
C ILE A 18 8.49 -7.91 -8.79
N PHE A 19 7.48 -7.89 -7.90
CA PHE A 19 6.85 -6.66 -7.45
C PHE A 19 7.87 -5.66 -6.90
N LYS A 20 8.69 -6.08 -5.94
CA LYS A 20 9.74 -5.25 -5.36
C LYS A 20 10.74 -4.77 -6.41
N LYS A 21 11.14 -5.66 -7.33
CA LYS A 21 12.09 -5.32 -8.39
C LYS A 21 11.52 -4.30 -9.39
N VAL A 22 10.24 -4.39 -9.70
CA VAL A 22 9.56 -3.44 -10.59
C VAL A 22 9.34 -2.11 -9.87
N MET A 23 8.83 -2.14 -8.63
CA MET A 23 8.59 -0.94 -7.83
C MET A 23 9.87 -0.23 -7.38
N SER A 24 11.01 -0.92 -7.32
CA SER A 24 12.32 -0.26 -7.09
C SER A 24 12.79 0.60 -8.26
N ARG A 25 12.09 0.56 -9.40
CA ARG A 25 12.33 1.48 -10.51
C ARG A 25 11.55 2.77 -10.28
N LYS A 26 12.25 3.83 -9.90
CA LYS A 26 11.69 5.14 -9.52
C LYS A 26 10.60 5.64 -10.48
N ARG A 27 10.87 5.60 -11.80
CA ARG A 27 9.92 6.02 -12.83
C ARG A 27 8.60 5.24 -12.79
N ILE A 28 8.67 3.92 -12.54
CA ILE A 28 7.47 3.07 -12.51
C ILE A 28 6.67 3.34 -11.23
N CYS A 29 7.36 3.46 -10.10
CA CYS A 29 6.72 3.75 -8.81
C CYS A 29 6.03 5.12 -8.84
N ILE A 30 6.70 6.17 -9.33
CA ILE A 30 6.12 7.50 -9.50
C ILE A 30 4.89 7.42 -10.39
N HIS A 31 4.99 6.81 -11.56
CA HIS A 31 3.87 6.72 -12.50
C HIS A 31 2.65 6.01 -11.89
N LEU A 32 2.85 4.91 -11.18
CA LEU A 32 1.77 4.22 -10.47
C LEU A 32 1.09 5.13 -9.43
N LEU A 33 1.88 5.84 -8.62
CA LEU A 33 1.36 6.74 -7.59
C LEU A 33 0.63 7.94 -8.21
N GLU A 34 1.18 8.57 -9.24
CA GLU A 34 0.55 9.69 -9.94
C GLU A 34 -0.81 9.29 -10.55
N GLU A 35 -0.85 8.15 -11.23
CA GLU A 35 -2.08 7.63 -11.85
C GLU A 35 -3.13 7.23 -10.80
N LEU A 36 -2.70 6.59 -9.71
CA LEU A 36 -3.61 6.14 -8.67
C LEU A 36 -4.20 7.31 -7.86
N LEU A 37 -3.38 8.31 -7.57
CA LEU A 37 -3.73 9.41 -6.67
C LEU A 37 -4.17 10.68 -7.42
N GLN A 38 -4.00 10.72 -8.74
CA GLN A 38 -4.27 11.89 -9.60
C GLN A 38 -3.52 13.14 -9.13
N ILE A 39 -2.27 12.95 -8.72
CA ILE A 39 -1.36 14.01 -8.28
C ILE A 39 -0.12 14.02 -9.16
N LYS A 40 0.70 15.06 -9.04
CA LYS A 40 2.04 15.11 -9.64
C LYS A 40 3.11 14.91 -8.58
N ILE A 41 4.07 14.04 -8.86
CA ILE A 41 5.21 13.71 -8.01
C ILE A 41 6.49 14.00 -8.82
N THR A 42 7.30 14.92 -8.33
CA THR A 42 8.54 15.31 -9.01
C THR A 42 9.62 14.27 -8.81
N ASP A 43 9.76 13.75 -7.60
CA ASP A 43 10.73 12.73 -7.24
C ASP A 43 10.28 11.90 -6.05
N ILE A 44 10.86 10.71 -5.86
CA ILE A 44 10.69 9.88 -4.67
C ILE A 44 12.03 9.40 -4.14
N ASN A 45 12.11 9.22 -2.82
CA ASN A 45 13.21 8.56 -2.14
C ASN A 45 12.73 7.26 -1.52
N TYR A 46 13.45 6.16 -1.76
CA TYR A 46 13.20 4.89 -1.08
C TYR A 46 13.75 4.97 0.34
N LEU A 47 12.91 4.73 1.33
CA LEU A 47 13.28 4.88 2.73
C LEU A 47 14.00 3.68 3.29
N GLU A 48 13.98 2.54 2.64
CA GLU A 48 14.79 1.31 2.79
C GLU A 48 14.10 0.21 1.98
N ALA A 49 14.89 -0.66 1.35
CA ALA A 49 14.34 -1.86 0.75
C ALA A 49 14.01 -2.87 1.86
N GLU A 50 12.75 -3.29 1.95
CA GLU A 50 12.29 -4.26 2.94
C GLU A 50 12.42 -3.76 4.39
N LYS A 51 12.04 -2.51 4.66
CA LYS A 51 12.06 -1.94 6.00
C LYS A 51 11.27 -2.80 6.98
N SER A 52 11.93 -3.25 8.03
CA SER A 52 11.29 -3.95 9.15
C SER A 52 10.97 -2.95 10.25
N LEU A 53 9.72 -2.90 10.66
CA LEU A 53 9.26 -2.07 11.77
C LEU A 53 8.95 -2.98 12.97
N GLU A 54 9.76 -2.87 14.00
CA GLU A 54 9.63 -3.63 15.24
C GLU A 54 9.72 -2.66 16.42
N PRO A 55 8.59 -2.11 16.88
CA PRO A 55 8.59 -1.06 17.90
C PRO A 55 9.11 -1.53 19.26
N GLU A 56 8.94 -2.82 19.58
CA GLU A 56 9.45 -3.46 20.80
C GLU A 56 9.72 -4.95 20.58
N TYR A 57 10.62 -5.52 21.35
CA TYR A 57 11.01 -6.94 21.27
C TYR A 57 9.84 -7.92 21.38
N THR A 58 8.77 -7.56 22.10
CA THR A 58 7.57 -8.39 22.30
C THR A 58 6.43 -8.07 21.34
N SER A 59 6.54 -7.02 20.53
CA SER A 59 5.49 -6.62 19.60
C SER A 59 5.63 -7.32 18.25
N ARG A 60 4.51 -7.40 17.53
CA ARG A 60 4.52 -7.97 16.19
C ARG A 60 5.14 -6.99 15.21
N GLY A 61 6.38 -7.23 14.82
CA GLY A 61 7.01 -6.52 13.71
C GLY A 61 6.30 -6.77 12.37
N ILE A 62 6.51 -5.86 11.44
CA ILE A 62 6.11 -6.01 10.04
C ILE A 62 7.32 -5.79 9.13
N ARG A 63 7.26 -6.39 7.95
CA ARG A 63 8.20 -6.12 6.88
C ARG A 63 7.40 -5.46 5.75
N LEU A 64 7.75 -4.22 5.43
CA LEU A 64 7.13 -3.47 4.36
C LEU A 64 7.72 -3.89 3.01
N ASP A 65 6.85 -3.99 1.99
CA ASP A 65 7.32 -4.35 0.65
C ASP A 65 8.08 -3.19 0.01
N ILE A 66 7.42 -2.05 -0.11
CA ILE A 66 8.01 -0.82 -0.66
C ILE A 66 7.54 0.35 0.18
N ILE A 67 8.48 1.16 0.64
CA ILE A 67 8.19 2.44 1.28
C ILE A 67 8.99 3.55 0.61
N VAL A 68 8.31 4.63 0.23
CA VAL A 68 8.91 5.80 -0.40
C VAL A 68 8.35 7.08 0.20
N ALA A 69 9.14 8.15 0.15
CA ALA A 69 8.67 9.51 0.41
C ALA A 69 8.83 10.36 -0.85
N ASP A 70 7.85 11.21 -1.15
CA ASP A 70 7.93 12.17 -2.26
C ASP A 70 8.66 13.46 -1.86
N ASP A 71 8.79 14.37 -2.81
CA ASP A 71 9.44 15.68 -2.64
C ASP A 71 8.69 16.63 -1.69
N ARG A 72 7.46 16.28 -1.30
CA ARG A 72 6.65 17.01 -0.30
C ARG A 72 6.61 16.32 1.05
N ASN A 73 7.47 15.31 1.24
CA ASN A 73 7.51 14.47 2.44
C ASN A 73 6.22 13.65 2.69
N THR A 74 5.45 13.36 1.63
CA THR A 74 4.34 12.41 1.74
C THR A 74 4.88 10.99 1.65
N HIS A 75 4.48 10.13 2.58
CA HIS A 75 4.98 8.75 2.68
C HIS A 75 3.98 7.75 2.10
N TYR A 76 4.48 6.83 1.29
CA TYR A 76 3.69 5.81 0.62
C TYR A 76 4.23 4.43 0.96
N ASN A 77 3.39 3.57 1.55
CA ASN A 77 3.67 2.15 1.69
C ASN A 77 2.85 1.37 0.66
N LEU A 78 3.51 0.63 -0.24
CA LEU A 78 2.89 -0.19 -1.27
C LEU A 78 3.10 -1.67 -0.94
N GLU A 79 2.01 -2.42 -0.87
CA GLU A 79 1.97 -3.84 -0.50
C GLU A 79 1.27 -4.67 -1.57
N MET A 80 1.89 -5.76 -2.01
CA MET A 80 1.24 -6.74 -2.88
C MET A 80 0.48 -7.77 -2.04
N GLN A 81 -0.82 -7.90 -2.27
CA GLN A 81 -1.69 -8.83 -1.53
C GLN A 81 -2.30 -9.88 -2.46
N VAL A 82 -1.68 -11.05 -2.53
CA VAL A 82 -2.09 -12.14 -3.43
C VAL A 82 -3.20 -13.01 -2.83
N LYS A 83 -3.30 -13.10 -1.50
CA LYS A 83 -4.24 -14.01 -0.82
C LYS A 83 -5.22 -13.24 0.06
N ASN A 84 -6.51 -13.53 -0.10
CA ASN A 84 -7.56 -13.02 0.78
C ASN A 84 -7.63 -13.86 2.08
N ASN A 85 -6.64 -13.69 2.94
CA ASN A 85 -6.49 -14.50 4.13
C ASN A 85 -7.56 -14.19 5.18
N LYS A 86 -8.12 -15.27 5.76
CA LYS A 86 -8.94 -15.24 6.96
C LYS A 86 -8.18 -15.83 8.13
N ASN A 87 -8.42 -15.29 9.31
CA ASN A 87 -7.92 -15.89 10.53
C ASN A 87 -8.58 -17.28 10.72
N PRO A 88 -7.82 -18.35 10.99
CA PRO A 88 -8.37 -19.71 11.07
C PRO A 88 -9.37 -19.89 12.21
N ASP A 89 -9.21 -19.15 13.31
CA ASP A 89 -10.06 -19.27 14.50
C ASP A 89 -11.31 -18.40 14.41
N THR A 90 -11.12 -17.12 14.09
CA THR A 90 -12.22 -16.13 14.06
C THR A 90 -12.97 -16.08 12.75
N LYS A 91 -12.45 -16.72 11.68
CA LYS A 91 -12.97 -16.66 10.30
C LYS A 91 -13.05 -15.25 9.70
N LYS A 92 -12.53 -14.25 10.39
CA LYS A 92 -12.54 -12.85 9.94
C LYS A 92 -11.37 -12.59 8.98
N HIS A 93 -11.60 -11.73 8.00
CA HIS A 93 -10.55 -11.25 7.11
C HIS A 93 -9.48 -10.46 7.87
N VAL A 94 -8.24 -10.66 7.50
CA VAL A 94 -7.08 -10.07 8.18
C VAL A 94 -6.78 -8.65 7.65
N LEU A 95 -7.00 -8.40 6.36
CA LEU A 95 -6.58 -7.19 5.68
C LEU A 95 -7.05 -5.89 6.35
N PRO A 96 -8.33 -5.68 6.77
CA PRO A 96 -8.74 -4.39 7.34
C PRO A 96 -8.04 -4.02 8.64
N LYS A 97 -7.68 -5.02 9.45
CA LYS A 97 -6.91 -4.75 10.67
C LYS A 97 -5.42 -4.62 10.40
N ARG A 98 -4.94 -5.27 9.34
CA ARG A 98 -3.57 -5.14 8.89
C ARG A 98 -3.29 -3.74 8.36
N THR A 99 -4.20 -3.13 7.58
CA THR A 99 -4.02 -1.75 7.12
C THR A 99 -3.88 -0.77 8.29
N ARG A 100 -4.76 -0.90 9.31
CA ARG A 100 -4.69 -0.07 10.52
C ARG A 100 -3.39 -0.27 11.30
N TYR A 101 -2.92 -1.51 11.41
CA TYR A 101 -1.70 -1.83 12.14
C TYR A 101 -0.46 -1.28 11.42
N TYR A 102 -0.45 -1.37 10.09
CA TYR A 102 0.62 -0.80 9.27
C TYR A 102 0.69 0.72 9.40
N GLN A 103 -0.46 1.40 9.38
CA GLN A 103 -0.53 2.84 9.62
C GLN A 103 0.08 3.21 10.96
N ALA A 104 -0.32 2.54 12.05
CA ALA A 104 0.19 2.82 13.38
C ALA A 104 1.72 2.62 13.50
N LEU A 105 2.27 1.60 12.86
CA LEU A 105 3.71 1.37 12.87
C LEU A 105 4.48 2.40 12.03
N LEU A 106 3.91 2.86 10.91
CA LEU A 106 4.46 3.95 10.13
C LEU A 106 4.48 5.25 10.95
N ASP A 107 3.40 5.58 11.64
CA ASP A 107 3.31 6.78 12.47
C ASP A 107 4.35 6.77 13.61
N ILE A 108 4.55 5.62 14.26
CA ILE A 108 5.59 5.43 15.29
C ILE A 108 7.00 5.61 14.71
N ASP A 109 7.24 5.11 13.51
CA ASP A 109 8.55 5.21 12.85
C ASP A 109 8.85 6.62 12.35
N LEU A 110 7.81 7.34 11.91
CA LEU A 110 7.94 8.69 11.33
C LEU A 110 8.01 9.79 12.38
N LEU A 111 7.39 9.59 13.54
CA LEU A 111 7.41 10.56 14.64
C LEU A 111 8.42 10.13 15.71
N GLN A 112 9.51 10.86 15.81
CA GLN A 112 10.55 10.60 16.82
C GLN A 112 10.11 11.10 18.20
N ASN A 113 10.74 10.54 19.24
CA ASN A 113 10.49 10.97 20.61
C ASN A 113 10.69 12.49 20.77
N SER A 114 9.74 13.12 21.46
CA SER A 114 9.71 14.56 21.75
C SER A 114 9.36 15.47 20.57
N GLN A 115 8.91 14.92 19.44
CA GLN A 115 8.34 15.72 18.35
C GLN A 115 6.85 15.97 18.57
N GLU A 116 6.36 17.11 18.09
CA GLU A 116 4.94 17.44 18.11
C GLU A 116 4.16 16.65 17.06
N TYR A 117 2.90 16.34 17.34
CA TYR A 117 2.08 15.47 16.47
C TYR A 117 1.78 16.07 15.09
N ASP A 118 1.81 17.40 14.96
CA ASP A 118 1.62 18.12 13.70
C ASP A 118 2.80 17.98 12.73
N LEU A 119 3.90 17.37 13.18
CA LEU A 119 5.04 17.01 12.34
C LEU A 119 4.89 15.63 11.67
N LEU A 120 3.83 14.87 11.99
CA LEU A 120 3.52 13.64 11.25
C LEU A 120 3.23 13.97 9.78
N PRO A 121 3.96 13.39 8.84
CA PRO A 121 3.72 13.66 7.43
C PRO A 121 2.46 12.96 6.92
N PRO A 122 1.86 13.42 5.82
CA PRO A 122 0.80 12.68 5.14
C PRO A 122 1.25 11.26 4.77
N THR A 123 0.39 10.27 5.01
CA THR A 123 0.71 8.85 4.79
C THR A 123 -0.35 8.14 3.95
N TYR A 124 0.12 7.26 3.05
CA TYR A 124 -0.72 6.39 2.25
C TYR A 124 -0.31 4.93 2.48
N VAL A 125 -1.24 4.11 2.96
CA VAL A 125 -1.09 2.65 3.02
C VAL A 125 -1.87 2.03 1.87
N ILE A 126 -1.16 1.53 0.85
CA ILE A 126 -1.71 1.07 -0.42
C ILE A 126 -1.55 -0.44 -0.54
N PHE A 127 -2.67 -1.18 -0.56
CA PHE A 127 -2.67 -2.61 -0.82
C PHE A 127 -3.15 -2.88 -2.25
N ILE A 128 -2.31 -3.54 -3.03
CA ILE A 128 -2.61 -4.00 -4.38
C ILE A 128 -3.10 -5.45 -4.28
N CYS A 129 -4.43 -5.64 -4.42
CA CYS A 129 -5.07 -6.93 -4.24
C CYS A 129 -5.39 -7.58 -5.59
N VAL A 130 -4.99 -8.84 -5.77
CA VAL A 130 -5.35 -9.64 -6.97
C VAL A 130 -6.73 -10.30 -6.83
N PHE A 131 -7.57 -9.76 -5.97
CA PHE A 131 -8.94 -10.21 -5.72
C PHE A 131 -9.79 -9.02 -5.28
N ASP A 132 -11.11 -9.09 -5.54
CA ASP A 132 -12.04 -8.07 -5.05
C ASP A 132 -12.40 -8.35 -3.58
N PHE A 133 -11.73 -7.64 -2.66
CA PHE A 133 -11.93 -7.81 -1.23
C PHE A 133 -13.37 -7.50 -0.78
N PHE A 134 -13.99 -6.48 -1.38
CA PHE A 134 -15.32 -6.00 -0.99
C PHE A 134 -16.45 -6.58 -1.83
N ALA A 135 -16.13 -7.29 -2.91
CA ALA A 135 -17.09 -7.82 -3.89
C ALA A 135 -18.05 -6.72 -4.43
N LYS A 136 -17.52 -5.52 -4.66
CA LYS A 136 -18.26 -4.37 -5.20
C LYS A 136 -17.81 -3.98 -6.61
N GLY A 137 -16.77 -4.61 -7.13
CA GLY A 137 -16.29 -4.43 -8.49
C GLY A 137 -15.53 -3.12 -8.74
N ASN A 138 -15.30 -2.26 -7.75
CA ASN A 138 -14.50 -1.06 -7.99
C ASN A 138 -13.02 -1.40 -8.16
N TYR A 139 -12.33 -0.69 -9.04
CA TYR A 139 -10.88 -0.79 -9.17
C TYR A 139 -10.14 -0.22 -7.95
N VAL A 140 -10.64 0.88 -7.40
CA VAL A 140 -10.01 1.60 -6.29
C VAL A 140 -11.01 1.82 -5.18
N TYR A 141 -10.59 1.53 -3.95
CA TYR A 141 -11.32 1.85 -2.73
C TYR A 141 -10.41 2.72 -1.86
N THR A 142 -10.80 3.97 -1.68
CA THR A 142 -10.09 4.94 -0.84
C THR A 142 -10.83 5.14 0.47
N PHE A 143 -10.11 5.00 1.58
CA PHE A 143 -10.64 5.14 2.92
C PHE A 143 -9.96 6.29 3.65
N LYS A 144 -10.79 7.20 4.17
CA LYS A 144 -10.43 8.30 5.04
C LYS A 144 -11.44 8.35 6.19
N LYS A 145 -11.08 8.97 7.28
CA LYS A 145 -11.97 9.08 8.43
C LYS A 145 -12.97 10.22 8.23
N ARG A 146 -14.26 9.92 8.38
CA ARG A 146 -15.33 10.90 8.26
C ARG A 146 -16.22 10.92 9.50
N CYS A 147 -16.77 12.08 9.80
CA CYS A 147 -17.75 12.25 10.85
C CYS A 147 -19.05 11.52 10.46
N LEU A 148 -19.61 10.73 11.39
CA LEU A 148 -20.87 10.01 11.11
C LEU A 148 -22.09 10.93 11.17
N GLU A 149 -21.99 12.01 11.92
CA GLU A 149 -23.03 13.04 12.06
C GLU A 149 -23.05 14.02 10.88
N ASP A 150 -21.91 14.13 10.16
CA ASP A 150 -21.76 14.96 8.97
C ASP A 150 -20.77 14.29 8.02
N LEU A 151 -21.28 13.61 7.00
CA LEU A 151 -20.47 12.82 6.07
C LEU A 151 -19.58 13.65 5.12
N GLU A 152 -19.83 14.96 5.01
CA GLU A 152 -18.97 15.87 4.27
C GLU A 152 -17.75 16.31 5.10
N LEU A 153 -17.81 16.18 6.43
CA LEU A 153 -16.71 16.50 7.33
C LEU A 153 -15.70 15.35 7.41
N GLU A 154 -14.54 15.56 6.85
CA GLU A 154 -13.37 14.65 6.94
C GLU A 154 -12.51 15.04 8.13
N LEU A 155 -12.02 14.05 8.90
CA LEU A 155 -11.00 14.27 9.92
C LEU A 155 -9.65 14.52 9.18
N PRO A 156 -9.03 15.70 9.32
CA PRO A 156 -7.83 16.06 8.58
C PRO A 156 -6.56 15.45 9.22
N ASP A 157 -6.54 14.13 9.39
CA ASP A 157 -5.41 13.39 9.98
C ASP A 157 -4.36 12.96 8.94
N GLU A 158 -4.59 13.29 7.67
CA GLU A 158 -3.70 13.03 6.54
C GLU A 158 -3.29 11.56 6.35
N ALA A 159 -4.03 10.64 7.00
CA ALA A 159 -3.82 9.19 6.88
C ALA A 159 -4.84 8.58 5.90
N THR A 160 -4.37 8.05 4.79
CA THR A 160 -5.21 7.46 3.74
C THR A 160 -4.88 5.98 3.53
N THR A 161 -5.91 5.14 3.50
CA THR A 161 -5.76 3.74 3.08
C THR A 161 -6.37 3.55 1.70
N ILE A 162 -5.63 2.91 0.79
CA ILE A 162 -6.11 2.56 -0.55
C ILE A 162 -6.04 1.05 -0.74
N ILE A 163 -7.13 0.48 -1.24
CA ILE A 163 -7.16 -0.89 -1.71
C ILE A 163 -7.42 -0.86 -3.21
N LEU A 164 -6.41 -1.21 -3.98
CA LEU A 164 -6.47 -1.35 -5.43
C LEU A 164 -6.84 -2.79 -5.76
N ASN A 165 -7.94 -2.96 -6.48
CA ASN A 165 -8.47 -4.25 -6.90
C ASN A 165 -8.14 -4.48 -8.37
N THR A 166 -7.24 -5.42 -8.67
CA THR A 166 -6.85 -5.70 -10.07
C THR A 166 -7.96 -6.38 -10.88
N GLN A 167 -9.00 -6.92 -10.21
CA GLN A 167 -10.16 -7.55 -10.82
C GLN A 167 -11.38 -6.60 -10.91
N GLY A 168 -11.16 -5.30 -10.73
CA GLY A 168 -12.23 -4.31 -10.79
C GLY A 168 -12.91 -4.27 -12.17
N THR A 169 -14.16 -3.84 -12.17
CA THR A 169 -14.99 -3.67 -13.37
C THR A 169 -15.64 -2.29 -13.41
N HIS A 170 -15.58 -1.54 -12.31
CA HIS A 170 -16.21 -0.23 -12.13
C HIS A 170 -15.18 0.84 -11.73
N GLY A 171 -15.43 2.06 -12.17
CA GLY A 171 -14.56 3.21 -11.93
C GLY A 171 -13.54 3.40 -13.05
N ASN A 172 -12.94 4.59 -13.05
CA ASN A 172 -11.93 4.96 -14.03
C ASN A 172 -10.55 4.64 -13.46
N ILE A 173 -9.85 3.75 -14.12
CA ILE A 173 -8.40 3.60 -13.95
C ILE A 173 -7.75 3.76 -15.32
N SER A 174 -6.54 4.28 -15.34
CA SER A 174 -5.81 4.42 -16.60
C SER A 174 -5.53 3.06 -17.23
N LYS A 175 -5.37 3.03 -18.54
CA LYS A 175 -4.95 1.81 -19.26
C LYS A 175 -3.61 1.32 -18.74
N ASP A 176 -2.75 2.22 -18.30
CA ASP A 176 -1.41 1.92 -17.81
C ASP A 176 -1.47 1.16 -16.47
N ILE A 177 -2.33 1.60 -15.53
CA ILE A 177 -2.57 0.83 -14.30
C ILE A 177 -3.15 -0.54 -14.61
N LYS A 178 -4.09 -0.64 -15.55
CA LYS A 178 -4.68 -1.91 -15.93
C LYS A 178 -3.65 -2.86 -16.54
N SER A 179 -2.82 -2.38 -17.47
CA SER A 179 -1.75 -3.17 -18.10
C SER A 179 -0.61 -3.55 -17.15
N PHE A 180 -0.51 -2.88 -16.00
CA PHE A 180 0.48 -3.22 -14.98
C PHE A 180 0.20 -4.58 -14.31
N TYR A 181 -1.05 -5.08 -14.38
CA TYR A 181 -1.47 -6.34 -13.75
C TYR A 181 -1.70 -7.49 -14.74
N ASP A 182 -1.84 -7.18 -16.00
CA ASP A 182 -1.97 -8.17 -17.09
C ASP A 182 -0.59 -8.74 -17.45
#